data_a4d3c26cd7aef8737ec35bd54d0b7917
#
_entry.id   a4d3c26cd7aef8737ec35bd54d0b7917
#
_cell.length_a   1.000
_cell.length_b   1.000
_cell.length_c   1.000
_cell.angle_alpha   90.00
_cell.angle_beta   90.00
_cell.angle_gamma   90.00
#
_symmetry.space_group_name_H-M   'P 1'
#
loop_
_entity.id
_entity.type
_entity.pdbx_description
1 polymer ?
#
loop_
_entity_poly.entity_id
_entity_poly.type
_entity_poly.pdbx_seq_one_letter_code
_entity_poly.pdbx_strand_id
1 'polypeptide(L)'
;MDEHDRVEKLTGNTYCLSLDHLPEPVYVTINHRVLDGDLIPYEMFINCFDAKQMEWTIPVSRLISAILREGIDLGFLIKELKDTFSYEYFYYKGTKYHSVAALIGETLDGHLFMLEELNNGSK
;
A
#
# COMPACT_ATOMS: atom_id res chain seq x y z
N MET A 1 27.70 2.27 1.32
CA MET A 1 26.52 1.54 1.79
C MET A 1 25.56 1.34 0.64
N ASP A 2 25.15 0.11 0.43
CA ASP A 2 24.20 -0.22 -0.61
C ASP A 2 22.84 0.39 -0.26
N GLU A 3 22.11 0.93 -1.26
CA GLU A 3 20.78 1.48 -1.04
C GLU A 3 19.78 0.43 -0.54
N HIS A 4 20.10 -0.86 -0.76
CA HIS A 4 19.30 -1.98 -0.29
C HIS A 4 19.68 -2.44 1.11
N ASP A 5 20.69 -1.82 1.72
CA ASP A 5 21.06 -2.13 3.07
C ASP A 5 19.92 -1.78 4.01
N ARG A 6 19.84 -2.57 5.06
CA ARG A 6 18.73 -2.46 6.00
C ARG A 6 18.73 -1.12 6.73
N VAL A 7 17.59 -0.46 6.70
CA VAL A 7 17.35 0.75 7.48
C VAL A 7 16.87 0.34 8.86
N GLU A 8 17.54 0.80 9.92
CA GLU A 8 17.20 0.43 11.29
C GLU A 8 15.87 0.98 11.76
N LYS A 9 15.47 2.15 11.26
CA LYS A 9 14.24 2.79 11.70
C LYS A 9 13.52 3.43 10.52
N LEU A 10 12.26 3.05 10.37
CA LEU A 10 11.39 3.62 9.36
C LEU A 10 10.18 4.23 10.05
N THR A 11 9.66 5.30 9.48
CA THR A 11 8.38 5.88 9.90
C THR A 11 7.33 5.57 8.85
N GLY A 12 6.08 5.56 9.25
CA GLY A 12 5.03 5.26 8.29
C GLY A 12 3.64 5.36 8.87
N ASN A 13 2.68 4.92 8.08
CA ASN A 13 1.26 4.93 8.44
C ASN A 13 0.69 3.53 8.27
N THR A 14 -0.20 3.16 9.18
CA THR A 14 -0.97 1.93 9.08
C THR A 14 -2.44 2.28 8.91
N TYR A 15 -3.04 1.75 7.87
CA TYR A 15 -4.46 1.91 7.58
C TYR A 15 -5.19 0.63 7.97
N CYS A 16 -6.23 0.77 8.79
CA CYS A 16 -7.08 -0.35 9.18
C CYS A 16 -8.34 -0.32 8.33
N LEU A 17 -8.48 -1.31 7.45
CA LEU A 17 -9.61 -1.40 6.52
C LEU A 17 -10.58 -2.48 7.04
N SER A 18 -11.65 -2.03 7.68
CA SER A 18 -12.69 -2.94 8.18
C SER A 18 -13.74 -3.12 7.10
N LEU A 19 -13.83 -4.33 6.56
CA LEU A 19 -14.73 -4.65 5.46
C LEU A 19 -15.82 -5.58 5.95
N ASP A 20 -17.07 -5.27 5.61
CA ASP A 20 -18.22 -6.01 6.12
C ASP A 20 -18.23 -7.50 5.73
N HIS A 21 -17.63 -7.82 4.59
CA HIS A 21 -17.62 -9.20 4.08
C HIS A 21 -16.43 -10.02 4.55
N LEU A 22 -15.51 -9.44 5.32
CA LEU A 22 -14.36 -10.16 5.88
C LEU A 22 -14.46 -10.22 7.38
N PRO A 23 -14.09 -11.37 8.00
CA PRO A 23 -14.18 -11.53 9.45
C PRO A 23 -13.16 -10.68 10.21
N GLU A 24 -12.03 -10.38 9.59
CA GLU A 24 -10.97 -9.59 10.21
C GLU A 24 -10.61 -8.40 9.33
N PRO A 25 -10.16 -7.28 9.91
CA PRO A 25 -9.74 -6.14 9.12
C PRO A 25 -8.48 -6.43 8.29
N VAL A 26 -8.32 -5.68 7.22
CA VAL A 26 -7.09 -5.69 6.42
C VAL A 26 -6.28 -4.49 6.86
N TYR A 27 -5.03 -4.71 7.26
CA TYR A 27 -4.11 -3.64 7.65
C TYR A 27 -3.12 -3.39 6.52
N VAL A 28 -3.01 -2.14 6.11
CA VAL A 28 -2.03 -1.72 5.10
C VAL A 28 -1.05 -0.78 5.78
N THR A 29 0.21 -1.19 5.85
CA THR A 29 1.28 -0.37 6.43
C THR A 29 2.22 0.07 5.33
N ILE A 30 2.46 1.37 5.23
CA ILE A 30 3.39 1.95 4.25
C ILE A 30 4.45 2.71 5.03
N ASN A 31 5.68 2.25 4.94
CA ASN A 31 6.81 2.87 5.62
C ASN A 31 7.65 3.67 4.63
N HIS A 32 8.25 4.73 5.13
CA HIS A 32 9.00 5.71 4.34
C HIS A 32 10.43 5.80 4.82
N ARG A 33 11.30 6.24 3.92
CA ARG A 33 12.62 6.73 4.28
C ARG A 33 12.76 8.15 3.77
N VAL A 34 13.74 8.88 4.29
CA VAL A 34 14.06 10.22 3.79
C VAL A 34 15.14 10.10 2.74
N LEU A 35 14.89 10.67 1.57
CA LEU A 35 15.86 10.73 0.48
C LEU A 35 15.87 12.14 -0.08
N ASP A 36 17.02 12.80 0.00
CA ASP A 36 17.18 14.18 -0.47
C ASP A 36 16.13 15.15 0.11
N GLY A 37 15.79 14.94 1.39
CA GLY A 37 14.83 15.76 2.10
C GLY A 37 13.37 15.39 1.90
N ASP A 38 13.09 14.45 1.01
CA ASP A 38 11.72 13.99 0.74
C ASP A 38 11.43 12.65 1.40
N LEU A 39 10.16 12.47 1.81
CA LEU A 39 9.68 11.19 2.28
C LEU A 39 9.35 10.32 1.07
N ILE A 40 10.02 9.19 0.98
CA ILE A 40 9.86 8.25 -0.15
C ILE A 40 9.32 6.94 0.38
N PRO A 41 8.28 6.37 -0.22
CA PRO A 41 7.79 5.07 0.20
C PRO A 41 8.87 4.00 -0.02
N TYR A 42 9.08 3.16 0.99
CA TYR A 42 10.18 2.20 1.00
C TYR A 42 9.71 0.77 1.06
N GLU A 43 8.65 0.50 1.83
CA GLU A 43 8.07 -0.82 1.94
C GLU A 43 6.58 -0.73 2.25
N MET A 44 5.85 -1.78 1.88
CA MET A 44 4.42 -1.88 2.13
C MET A 44 4.12 -3.29 2.61
N PHE A 45 3.31 -3.38 3.65
CA PHE A 45 2.84 -4.65 4.19
C PHE A 45 1.32 -4.67 4.20
N ILE A 46 0.77 -5.79 3.76
CA ILE A 46 -0.67 -6.04 3.82
C ILE A 46 -0.86 -7.20 4.77
N ASN A 47 -1.49 -6.96 5.91
CA ASN A 47 -1.72 -7.97 6.91
C ASN A 47 -3.21 -8.24 7.07
N CYS A 48 -3.59 -9.49 6.95
CA CYS A 48 -4.95 -9.95 7.20
C CYS A 48 -4.86 -11.33 7.83
N PHE A 49 -5.57 -11.53 8.94
CA PHE A 49 -5.50 -12.81 9.67
C PHE A 49 -6.41 -13.89 9.08
N ASP A 50 -7.13 -13.60 8.02
CA ASP A 50 -7.90 -14.59 7.28
C ASP A 50 -6.95 -15.41 6.40
N ALA A 51 -6.95 -16.73 6.59
CA ALA A 51 -6.03 -17.63 5.89
C ALA A 51 -6.13 -17.55 4.37
N LYS A 52 -7.35 -17.37 3.83
CA LYS A 52 -7.54 -17.24 2.39
C LYS A 52 -6.93 -15.98 1.84
N GLN A 53 -7.01 -14.89 2.59
CA GLN A 53 -6.43 -13.61 2.17
C GLN A 53 -4.90 -13.64 2.30
N MET A 54 -4.36 -14.35 3.29
CA MET A 54 -2.91 -14.44 3.49
C MET A 54 -2.19 -15.06 2.30
N GLU A 55 -2.82 -15.95 1.58
CA GLU A 55 -2.21 -16.59 0.41
C GLU A 55 -1.78 -15.60 -0.65
N TRP A 56 -2.51 -14.49 -0.80
CA TRP A 56 -2.16 -13.50 -1.79
C TRP A 56 -1.57 -12.23 -1.18
N THR A 57 -1.95 -11.85 0.04
CA THR A 57 -1.45 -10.62 0.64
C THR A 57 0.04 -10.68 0.97
N ILE A 58 0.53 -11.84 1.40
CA ILE A 58 1.94 -12.00 1.71
C ILE A 58 2.83 -11.84 0.47
N PRO A 59 2.60 -12.60 -0.62
CA PRO A 59 3.44 -12.42 -1.81
C PRO A 59 3.28 -11.05 -2.47
N VAL A 60 2.07 -10.49 -2.47
CA VAL A 60 1.85 -9.16 -3.03
C VAL A 60 2.61 -8.11 -2.24
N SER A 61 2.61 -8.20 -0.91
CA SER A 61 3.39 -7.28 -0.06
C SER A 61 4.88 -7.33 -0.40
N ARG A 62 5.41 -8.53 -0.61
CA ARG A 62 6.81 -8.71 -0.95
C ARG A 62 7.15 -8.10 -2.31
N LEU A 63 6.28 -8.31 -3.29
CA LEU A 63 6.48 -7.77 -4.64
C LEU A 63 6.38 -6.25 -4.66
N ILE A 64 5.39 -5.69 -3.98
CA ILE A 64 5.22 -4.24 -3.90
C ILE A 64 6.44 -3.62 -3.20
N SER A 65 6.87 -4.18 -2.09
CA SER A 65 8.05 -3.67 -1.37
C SER A 65 9.31 -3.71 -2.24
N ALA A 66 9.48 -4.77 -3.03
CA ALA A 66 10.61 -4.87 -3.95
C ALA A 66 10.56 -3.77 -5.01
N ILE A 67 9.38 -3.49 -5.56
CA ILE A 67 9.20 -2.42 -6.55
C ILE A 67 9.49 -1.05 -5.95
N LEU A 68 9.02 -0.81 -4.72
CA LEU A 68 9.28 0.45 -4.02
C LEU A 68 10.76 0.71 -3.83
N ARG A 69 11.51 -0.31 -3.46
CA ARG A 69 12.97 -0.19 -3.24
C ARG A 69 13.73 0.12 -4.52
N GLU A 70 13.23 -0.31 -5.65
CA GLU A 70 13.87 -0.04 -6.95
C GLU A 70 13.61 1.38 -7.45
N GLY A 71 12.75 2.16 -6.80
CA GLY A 71 12.45 3.53 -7.20
C GLY A 71 11.68 3.64 -8.50
N ILE A 72 10.95 2.60 -8.87
CA ILE A 72 10.15 2.57 -10.10
C ILE A 72 8.88 3.40 -9.91
N ASP A 73 8.45 4.10 -10.95
CA ASP A 73 7.20 4.84 -10.92
C ASP A 73 6.04 3.90 -10.60
N LEU A 74 5.26 4.28 -9.59
CA LEU A 74 4.20 3.44 -9.06
C LEU A 74 2.87 3.57 -9.78
N GLY A 75 2.78 4.47 -10.77
CA GLY A 75 1.53 4.69 -11.49
C GLY A 75 0.98 3.41 -12.11
N PHE A 76 1.85 2.61 -12.73
CA PHE A 76 1.42 1.35 -13.34
C PHE A 76 0.95 0.34 -12.30
N LEU A 77 1.64 0.27 -11.16
CA LEU A 77 1.29 -0.66 -10.08
C LEU A 77 -0.09 -0.32 -9.51
N ILE A 78 -0.32 0.95 -9.24
CA ILE A 78 -1.59 1.42 -8.70
C ILE A 78 -2.73 1.10 -9.67
N LYS A 79 -2.51 1.34 -10.95
CA LYS A 79 -3.49 1.03 -11.98
C LYS A 79 -3.83 -0.46 -12.01
N GLU A 80 -2.82 -1.33 -11.95
CA GLU A 80 -3.04 -2.78 -11.94
C GLU A 80 -3.84 -3.21 -10.70
N LEU A 81 -3.54 -2.64 -9.53
CA LEU A 81 -4.30 -2.94 -8.33
C LEU A 81 -5.74 -2.46 -8.45
N LYS A 82 -5.95 -1.24 -8.91
CA LYS A 82 -7.30 -0.66 -9.05
C LYS A 82 -8.14 -1.39 -10.08
N ASP A 83 -7.52 -1.92 -11.13
CA ASP A 83 -8.20 -2.63 -12.20
C ASP A 83 -8.45 -4.11 -11.86
N THR A 84 -7.98 -4.58 -10.72
CA THR A 84 -8.21 -5.96 -10.30
C THR A 84 -9.69 -6.17 -10.00
N PHE A 85 -10.28 -7.15 -10.64
CA PHE A 85 -11.70 -7.41 -10.61
C PHE A 85 -11.99 -8.73 -9.87
N SER A 86 -13.09 -8.74 -9.12
CA SER A 86 -13.60 -9.94 -8.45
C SER A 86 -15.07 -10.08 -8.78
N TYR A 87 -15.59 -11.30 -8.69
CA TYR A 87 -17.02 -11.55 -8.91
C TYR A 87 -17.90 -10.89 -7.84
N GLU A 88 -17.32 -10.61 -6.67
CA GLU A 88 -18.03 -9.97 -5.57
C GLU A 88 -17.54 -8.54 -5.42
N TYR A 89 -18.45 -7.60 -5.42
CA TYR A 89 -18.13 -6.21 -5.12
C TYR A 89 -18.59 -5.88 -3.71
N PHE A 90 -18.06 -4.79 -3.17
CA PHE A 90 -18.45 -4.30 -1.86
C PHE A 90 -18.38 -2.77 -1.83
N TYR A 91 -18.97 -2.19 -0.79
CA TYR A 91 -18.89 -0.75 -0.56
C TYR A 91 -18.02 -0.49 0.66
N TYR A 92 -17.14 0.49 0.55
CA TYR A 92 -16.31 0.95 1.65
C TYR A 92 -16.44 2.47 1.72
N LYS A 93 -16.96 3.00 2.84
CA LYS A 93 -17.21 4.43 3.03
C LYS A 93 -17.97 5.06 1.87
N GLY A 94 -19.00 4.35 1.40
CA GLY A 94 -19.87 4.85 0.34
C GLY A 94 -19.36 4.68 -1.08
N THR A 95 -18.16 4.16 -1.27
CA THR A 95 -17.58 3.93 -2.59
C THR A 95 -17.59 2.45 -2.92
N LYS A 96 -17.95 2.11 -4.14
CA LYS A 96 -17.99 0.73 -4.62
C LYS A 96 -16.60 0.29 -5.09
N TYR A 97 -16.16 -0.86 -4.63
CA TYR A 97 -14.90 -1.48 -5.04
C TYR A 97 -15.16 -2.87 -5.58
N HIS A 98 -14.44 -3.23 -6.64
CA HIS A 98 -14.60 -4.53 -7.30
C HIS A 98 -13.67 -5.60 -6.75
N SER A 99 -12.79 -5.25 -5.81
CA SER A 99 -11.91 -6.21 -5.14
C SER A 99 -11.22 -5.54 -3.96
N VAL A 100 -10.71 -6.36 -3.04
CA VAL A 100 -9.88 -5.85 -1.93
C VAL A 100 -8.59 -5.25 -2.51
N ALA A 101 -8.04 -5.86 -3.56
CA ALA A 101 -6.86 -5.30 -4.23
C ALA A 101 -7.12 -3.90 -4.77
N ALA A 102 -8.31 -3.64 -5.31
CA ALA A 102 -8.66 -2.31 -5.81
C ALA A 102 -8.69 -1.29 -4.67
N LEU A 103 -9.23 -1.65 -3.52
CA LEU A 103 -9.22 -0.76 -2.34
C LEU A 103 -7.79 -0.51 -1.84
N ILE A 104 -6.94 -1.53 -1.87
CA ILE A 104 -5.53 -1.38 -1.50
C ILE A 104 -4.83 -0.42 -2.47
N GLY A 105 -5.10 -0.54 -3.77
CA GLY A 105 -4.57 0.38 -4.77
C GLY A 105 -5.01 1.82 -4.51
N GLU A 106 -6.27 2.02 -4.14
CA GLU A 106 -6.79 3.34 -3.79
C GLU A 106 -6.11 3.89 -2.52
N THR A 107 -5.89 3.02 -1.54
CA THR A 107 -5.21 3.40 -0.29
C THR A 107 -3.77 3.84 -0.57
N LEU A 108 -3.06 3.10 -1.40
CA LEU A 108 -1.70 3.45 -1.80
C LEU A 108 -1.67 4.77 -2.56
N ASP A 109 -2.59 4.95 -3.52
CA ASP A 109 -2.68 6.17 -4.31
C ASP A 109 -2.91 7.40 -3.42
N GLY A 110 -3.86 7.30 -2.50
CA GLY A 110 -4.13 8.38 -1.55
C GLY A 110 -2.94 8.68 -0.65
N HIS A 111 -2.21 7.66 -0.24
CA HIS A 111 -1.02 7.81 0.58
C HIS A 111 0.10 8.53 -0.19
N LEU A 112 0.32 8.18 -1.45
CA LEU A 112 1.32 8.83 -2.28
C LEU A 112 0.97 10.30 -2.52
N PHE A 113 -0.31 10.59 -2.71
CA PHE A 113 -0.78 11.97 -2.83
C PHE A 113 -0.46 12.77 -1.56
N MET A 114 -0.71 12.18 -0.40
CA MET A 114 -0.38 12.81 0.89
C MET A 114 1.12 13.08 1.01
N LEU A 115 1.97 12.13 0.63
CA LEU A 115 3.42 12.31 0.66
C LEU A 115 3.87 13.43 -0.27
N GLU A 116 3.29 13.50 -1.46
CA GLU A 116 3.61 14.55 -2.42
C GLU A 116 3.28 15.93 -1.85
N GLU A 117 2.12 16.06 -1.19
CA GLU A 117 1.74 17.31 -0.52
C GLU A 117 2.70 17.68 0.60
N LEU A 118 3.11 16.71 1.42
CA LEU A 118 4.06 16.94 2.51
C LEU A 118 5.42 17.35 1.98
N ASN A 119 5.90 16.68 0.93
CA ASN A 119 7.21 16.97 0.33
C ASN A 119 7.21 18.37 -0.30
N ASN A 120 6.15 18.73 -1.00
CA ASN A 120 6.02 20.05 -1.62
C ASN A 120 5.86 21.15 -0.56
N GLY A 121 5.12 20.89 0.49
CA GLY A 121 4.93 21.82 1.58
C GLY A 121 6.20 22.14 2.36
N SER A 122 7.20 21.24 2.30
CA SER A 122 8.48 21.40 2.98
C SER A 122 9.46 22.28 2.17
N LYS A 123 9.11 22.60 0.94
CA LYS A 123 9.94 23.40 0.03
C LYS A 123 9.37 24.81 -0.08
#